data_1375877ed325d7f06170582a958fdfb7
#
_entry.id   1375877ed325d7f06170582a958fdfb7
#
_cell.length_a   1.000
_cell.length_b   1.000
_cell.length_c   1.000
_cell.angle_alpha   90.00
_cell.angle_beta   90.00
_cell.angle_gamma   90.00
#
_symmetry.space_group_name_H-M   'P 1'
#
loop_
_entity.id
_entity.type
_entity.pdbx_description
1 polymer ?
#
loop_
_entity_poly.entity_id
_entity_poly.type
_entity_poly.pdbx_seq_one_letter_code
_entity_poly.pdbx_strand_id
1 'polypeptide(L)'
;MDYQQYMQKRKTILKNAEKTTIIKNKAQNVHSIHVCTLCGQILSKYLVRSHHYQSIRKHYHYTFADNQLSGSICYNTQTCYQYLKSKRK
;
A
#
# COMPACT_ATOMS: atom_id res chain seq x y z
N MET A 1 -14.60 -8.67 -7.88
CA MET A 1 -14.73 -7.27 -7.39
C MET A 1 -14.68 -6.34 -8.57
N ASP A 2 -15.71 -5.53 -8.76
CA ASP A 2 -15.69 -4.54 -9.83
C ASP A 2 -14.99 -3.25 -9.35
N TYR A 3 -14.85 -2.30 -10.26
CA TYR A 3 -14.10 -1.07 -9.95
C TYR A 3 -14.77 -0.26 -8.84
N GLN A 4 -16.11 -0.21 -8.81
CA GLN A 4 -16.83 0.54 -7.78
C GLN A 4 -16.63 -0.09 -6.40
N GLN A 5 -16.70 -1.41 -6.32
CA GLN A 5 -16.44 -2.12 -5.06
C GLN A 5 -15.00 -1.91 -4.61
N TYR A 6 -14.06 -1.95 -5.54
CA TYR A 6 -12.65 -1.68 -5.26
C TYR A 6 -12.47 -0.29 -4.67
N MET A 7 -13.04 0.73 -5.33
CA MET A 7 -12.91 2.11 -4.86
C MET A 7 -13.60 2.32 -3.52
N GLN A 8 -14.71 1.63 -3.29
CA GLN A 8 -15.41 1.71 -2.02
C GLN A 8 -14.57 1.14 -0.88
N LYS A 9 -13.94 -0.01 -1.09
CA LYS A 9 -13.04 -0.60 -0.10
C LYS A 9 -11.87 0.31 0.21
N ARG A 10 -11.26 0.89 -0.83
CA ARG A 10 -10.14 1.81 -0.68
C ARG A 10 -10.54 3.02 0.14
N LYS A 11 -11.69 3.60 -0.18
CA LYS A 11 -12.20 4.77 0.52
C LYS A 11 -12.50 4.45 1.99
N THR A 12 -13.07 3.28 2.27
CA THR A 12 -13.38 2.86 3.63
C THR A 12 -12.12 2.71 4.47
N ILE A 13 -11.07 2.11 3.90
CA ILE A 13 -9.79 1.95 4.59
C ILE A 13 -9.21 3.31 4.96
N LEU A 14 -9.15 4.23 4.00
CA LEU A 14 -8.58 5.55 4.25
C LEU A 14 -9.41 6.39 5.20
N LYS A 15 -10.73 6.22 5.16
CA LYS A 15 -11.63 6.93 6.07
C LYS A 15 -11.47 6.47 7.51
N ASN A 16 -11.27 5.16 7.73
CA ASN A 16 -11.18 4.60 9.06
C ASN A 16 -9.77 4.68 9.65
N ALA A 17 -8.78 5.02 8.83
CA ALA A 17 -7.41 5.18 9.30
C ALA A 17 -7.30 6.43 10.17
N GLU A 18 -6.63 6.30 11.31
CA GLU A 18 -6.36 7.46 12.16
C GLU A 18 -5.28 8.33 11.54
N LYS A 19 -4.26 7.70 10.97
CA LYS A 19 -3.16 8.43 10.36
C LYS A 19 -2.81 7.80 9.01
N THR A 20 -2.65 8.63 8.00
CA THR A 20 -2.25 8.20 6.66
C THR A 20 -1.05 9.01 6.21
N THR A 21 -0.01 8.32 5.75
CA THR A 21 1.21 8.95 5.26
C THR A 21 1.44 8.53 3.81
N ILE A 22 1.82 9.49 2.98
CA ILE A 22 2.20 9.20 1.60
C ILE A 22 3.69 8.88 1.56
N ILE A 23 4.03 7.70 1.03
CA ILE A 23 5.42 7.27 0.88
C ILE A 23 5.76 7.33 -0.61
N LYS A 24 6.74 8.16 -0.94
CA LYS A 24 7.15 8.38 -2.32
C LYS A 24 8.00 7.21 -2.82
N ASN A 25 8.05 7.05 -4.15
CA ASN A 25 8.94 6.09 -4.76
C ASN A 25 10.39 6.39 -4.36
N LYS A 26 11.16 5.34 -4.08
CA LYS A 26 12.57 5.40 -3.65
C LYS A 26 12.78 6.01 -2.27
N ALA A 27 11.72 6.28 -1.52
CA ALA A 27 11.84 6.76 -0.15
C ALA A 27 12.47 5.68 0.72
N GLN A 28 13.30 6.07 1.67
CA GLN A 28 14.00 5.17 2.59
C GLN A 28 13.48 5.30 4.02
N ASN A 29 12.33 5.94 4.19
CA ASN A 29 11.69 6.05 5.51
C ASN A 29 10.74 4.90 5.82
N VAL A 30 10.91 3.79 5.10
CA VAL A 30 10.17 2.55 5.36
C VAL A 30 11.07 1.60 6.14
N HIS A 31 10.49 0.82 7.05
CA HIS A 31 11.25 -0.05 7.94
C HIS A 31 10.87 -1.53 7.80
N SER A 32 10.06 -1.85 6.80
CA SER A 32 9.62 -3.22 6.56
C SER A 32 9.14 -3.35 5.12
N ILE A 33 8.84 -4.59 4.73
CA ILE A 33 8.23 -4.82 3.42
C ILE A 33 6.77 -4.43 3.48
N HIS A 34 6.37 -3.48 2.62
CA HIS A 34 4.99 -3.04 2.50
C HIS A 34 4.33 -3.76 1.34
N VAL A 35 3.12 -4.24 1.57
CA VAL A 35 2.32 -4.94 0.54
C VAL A 35 0.95 -4.28 0.50
N CYS A 36 0.43 -4.07 -0.71
CA CYS A 36 -0.88 -3.46 -0.88
C CYS A 36 -1.97 -4.38 -0.34
N THR A 37 -2.76 -3.88 0.58
CA THR A 37 -3.87 -4.64 1.20
C THR A 37 -4.92 -5.03 0.16
N LEU A 38 -5.08 -4.22 -0.87
CA LEU A 38 -6.13 -4.44 -1.88
C LEU A 38 -5.70 -5.37 -2.99
N CYS A 39 -4.51 -5.18 -3.57
CA CYS A 39 -4.07 -5.96 -4.72
C CYS A 39 -2.95 -6.95 -4.41
N GLY A 40 -2.27 -6.82 -3.28
CA GLY A 40 -1.18 -7.72 -2.91
C GLY A 40 0.15 -7.41 -3.56
N GLN A 41 0.25 -6.29 -4.28
CA GLN A 41 1.49 -5.90 -4.92
C GLN A 41 2.52 -5.43 -3.89
N ILE A 42 3.78 -5.83 -4.08
CA ILE A 42 4.86 -5.41 -3.18
C ILE A 42 5.17 -3.94 -3.42
N LEU A 43 5.21 -3.16 -2.35
CA LEU A 43 5.39 -1.71 -2.43
C LEU A 43 6.75 -1.24 -1.92
N SER A 44 7.49 -2.09 -1.23
CA SER A 44 8.85 -1.79 -0.77
C SER A 44 9.69 -3.05 -0.78
N LYS A 45 11.02 -2.89 -0.79
CA LYS A 45 11.95 -4.01 -0.80
C LYS A 45 13.12 -3.74 0.11
N TYR A 46 13.82 -4.80 0.50
CA TYR A 46 15.04 -4.71 1.27
C TYR A 46 16.25 -4.59 0.34
N LEU A 47 17.10 -3.59 0.60
CA LEU A 47 18.30 -3.37 -0.16
C LEU A 47 19.47 -4.01 0.61
N VAL A 48 19.98 -5.14 0.09
CA VAL A 48 21.02 -5.91 0.77
C VAL A 48 22.29 -5.09 0.98
N ARG A 49 22.67 -4.29 -0.02
CA ARG A 49 23.92 -3.53 0.05
C ARG A 49 23.93 -2.45 1.10
N SER A 50 22.81 -1.78 1.28
CA SER A 50 22.70 -0.67 2.23
C SER A 50 22.07 -1.07 3.56
N HIS A 51 21.55 -2.29 3.65
CA HIS A 51 20.84 -2.79 4.83
C HIS A 51 19.65 -1.92 5.22
N HIS A 52 18.96 -1.37 4.21
CA HIS A 52 17.78 -0.53 4.38
C HIS A 52 16.64 -1.03 3.52
N TYR A 53 15.41 -0.69 3.92
CA TYR A 53 14.26 -0.87 3.06
C TYR A 53 14.06 0.38 2.21
N GLN A 54 13.51 0.19 1.02
CA GLN A 54 13.25 1.27 0.09
C GLN A 54 11.89 1.06 -0.58
N SER A 55 11.10 2.13 -0.66
CA SER A 55 9.85 2.11 -1.41
C SER A 55 10.14 1.98 -2.90
N ILE A 56 9.46 1.03 -3.56
CA ILE A 56 9.61 0.84 -5.01
C ILE A 56 8.41 1.38 -5.77
N ARG A 57 7.37 1.80 -5.07
CA ARG A 57 6.17 2.42 -5.64
C ARG A 57 5.62 3.43 -4.68
N LYS A 58 5.07 4.52 -5.21
CA LYS A 58 4.36 5.49 -4.39
C LYS A 58 3.12 4.81 -3.79
N HIS A 59 2.95 4.95 -2.49
CA HIS A 59 1.84 4.29 -1.81
C HIS A 59 1.45 5.05 -0.54
N TYR A 60 0.27 4.70 0.01
CA TYR A 60 -0.15 5.17 1.32
C TYR A 60 0.20 4.13 2.36
N HIS A 61 0.71 4.59 3.50
CA HIS A 61 0.83 3.78 4.70
C HIS A 61 -0.15 4.34 5.73
N TYR A 62 -0.97 3.47 6.32
CA TYR A 62 -2.00 3.91 7.24
C TYR A 62 -1.93 3.12 8.53
N THR A 63 -2.39 3.76 9.64
CA THR A 63 -2.49 3.13 10.95
C THR A 63 -3.87 3.38 11.51
N PHE A 64 -4.39 2.41 12.26
CA PHE A 64 -5.66 2.54 12.94
C PHE A 64 -5.48 3.07 14.35
N ALA A 65 -6.58 3.47 15.00
CA ALA A 65 -6.55 4.20 16.26
C ALA A 65 -5.86 3.43 17.40
N ASP A 66 -5.90 2.10 17.37
CA ASP A 66 -5.29 1.28 18.41
C ASP A 66 -3.78 1.10 18.23
N ASN A 67 -3.21 1.63 17.16
CA ASN A 67 -1.78 1.54 16.79
C ASN A 67 -1.26 0.11 16.65
N GLN A 68 -2.13 -0.88 16.69
CA GLN A 68 -1.73 -2.27 16.57
C GLN A 68 -1.87 -2.80 15.16
N LEU A 69 -2.70 -2.13 14.36
CA LEU A 69 -2.94 -2.53 12.97
C LEU A 69 -2.49 -1.41 12.06
N SER A 70 -1.71 -1.79 11.08
CA SER A 70 -1.28 -0.87 10.03
C SER A 70 -1.26 -1.60 8.71
N GLY A 71 -1.24 -0.84 7.63
CA GLY A 71 -1.20 -1.43 6.31
C GLY A 71 -0.79 -0.43 5.27
N SER A 72 -0.79 -0.85 4.03
CA SER A 72 -0.41 -0.01 2.90
C SER A 72 -1.33 -0.29 1.73
N ILE A 73 -1.55 0.71 0.88
CA ILE A 73 -2.29 0.56 -0.37
C ILE A 73 -1.58 1.38 -1.45
N CYS A 74 -1.67 0.92 -2.70
CA CYS A 74 -1.09 1.62 -3.83
C CYS A 74 -1.64 3.04 -3.92
N TYR A 75 -0.80 3.99 -4.32
CA TYR A 75 -1.25 5.35 -4.59
C TYR A 75 -2.04 5.40 -5.91
N ASN A 76 -1.53 4.73 -6.95
CA ASN A 76 -2.16 4.74 -8.27
C ASN A 76 -3.29 3.72 -8.32
N THR A 77 -4.52 4.22 -8.45
CA THR A 77 -5.71 3.36 -8.44
C THR A 77 -5.82 2.49 -9.68
N GLN A 78 -5.38 2.98 -10.83
CA GLN A 78 -5.51 2.24 -12.09
C GLN A 78 -4.61 1.02 -12.11
N THR A 79 -3.33 1.19 -11.80
CA THR A 79 -2.40 0.06 -11.78
C THR A 79 -2.74 -0.92 -10.67
N CYS A 80 -3.19 -0.43 -9.53
CA CYS A 80 -3.60 -1.27 -8.42
C CYS A 80 -4.78 -2.15 -8.82
N TYR A 81 -5.81 -1.56 -9.41
CA TYR A 81 -6.99 -2.30 -9.83
C TYR A 81 -6.66 -3.31 -10.94
N GLN A 82 -5.83 -2.92 -11.91
CA GLN A 82 -5.42 -3.83 -12.97
C GLN A 82 -4.64 -5.02 -12.44
N TYR A 83 -3.76 -4.79 -11.47
CA TYR A 83 -3.02 -5.87 -10.84
C TYR A 83 -3.96 -6.82 -10.11
N LEU A 84 -4.93 -6.28 -9.41
CA LEU A 84 -5.94 -7.08 -8.71
C LEU A 84 -6.73 -7.94 -9.69
N LYS A 85 -7.13 -7.37 -10.83
CA LYS A 85 -7.86 -8.12 -11.86
C LYS A 85 -7.01 -9.25 -12.46
N SER A 86 -5.74 -9.00 -12.73
CA SER A 86 -4.87 -9.99 -13.36
C SER A 86 -4.61 -11.19 -12.45
N LYS A 87 -4.72 -11.02 -11.14
CA LYS A 87 -4.56 -12.11 -10.18
C LYS A 87 -5.76 -13.03 -10.09
N ARG A 88 -6.88 -12.65 -10.66
CA ARG A 88 -8.14 -13.38 -10.55
C ARG A 88 -8.38 -14.28 -11.74
N LYS A 89 -7.39 -14.98 -12.17
CA LYS A 89 -7.60 -15.97 -13.23
C LYS A 89 -8.02 -17.30 -12.68
#